data_d4d7163fc741a101e018317f2af47d21
#
_entry.id   d4d7163fc741a101e018317f2af47d21
#
_cell.length_a   1.000
_cell.length_b   1.000
_cell.length_c   1.000
_cell.angle_alpha   90.00
_cell.angle_beta   90.00
_cell.angle_gamma   90.00
#
_symmetry.space_group_name_H-M   'P 1'
#
loop_
_entity.id
_entity.type
_entity.pdbx_description
1 polymer ?
#
loop_
_entity_poly.entity_id
_entity_poly.type
_entity_poly.pdbx_seq_one_letter_code
_entity_poly.pdbx_strand_id
1 'polypeptide(L)'
;MTAQYFAKSYGKVYGTGAAAASEYSGVLRVYNFATRELTWVVTHNLGTYNFTATLTDTSGNQFFAKITAVSKNQFVVYLTEPTSGSVFVAFGL
;
A
#
# COMPACT_ATOMS: atom_id res chain seq x y z
N MET A 1 8.77 12.80 13.74
CA MET A 1 8.47 11.95 14.15
C MET A 1 8.01 11.63 13.94
N THR A 2 8.18 11.81 13.83
CA THR A 2 7.81 11.02 14.07
C THR A 2 7.22 10.68 13.81
N ALA A 3 7.65 10.81 13.79
CA ALA A 3 7.03 10.02 13.94
C ALA A 3 6.54 9.92 13.68
N GLN A 4 6.62 10.02 13.51
CA GLN A 4 6.17 9.47 13.67
C GLN A 4 5.39 9.02 13.46
N TYR A 5 5.54 9.31 13.41
CA TYR A 5 4.96 8.51 13.57
C TYR A 5 4.29 8.16 13.74
N PHE A 6 4.40 8.22 13.72
CA PHE A 6 4.01 7.52 14.22
C PHE A 6 3.96 7.49 14.48
N ALA A 7 4.45 7.57 14.59
CA ALA A 7 4.47 7.16 15.09
C ALA A 7 4.53 7.42 15.24
N LYS A 8 4.59 7.53 15.38
CA LYS A 8 4.63 7.40 15.82
C LYS A 8 4.45 7.13 16.19
N SER A 9 4.73 7.51 16.20
CA SER A 9 4.60 6.97 16.76
C SER A 9 4.35 6.81 16.94
N TYR A 10 4.48 6.89 17.29
CA TYR A 10 4.53 6.31 17.90
C TYR A 10 5.01 6.23 18.05
N GLY A 11 5.63 6.53 18.08
CA GLY A 11 6.13 6.14 18.60
C GLY A 11 6.81 6.11 18.55
N LYS A 12 7.25 5.89 18.99
CA LYS A 12 7.76 5.41 19.32
C LYS A 12 8.04 4.99 19.65
N VAL A 13 8.62 5.24 19.85
CA VAL A 13 8.81 4.44 20.38
C VAL A 13 9.12 4.36 20.63
N TYR A 14 9.69 4.36 21.21
CA TYR A 14 9.99 3.79 21.80
C TYR A 14 10.70 3.58 21.91
N GLY A 15 11.37 3.76 22.17
CA GLY A 15 12.09 3.21 22.60
C GLY A 15 12.90 2.96 22.34
N THR A 16 13.60 2.99 22.71
CA THR A 16 14.18 2.42 22.64
C THR A 16 14.48 1.88 22.28
N GLY A 17 14.81 1.71 22.34
CA GLY A 17 14.95 1.01 22.19
C GLY A 17 14.87 0.63 21.59
N ALA A 18 15.21 0.50 21.74
CA ALA A 18 14.96 -0.04 21.38
C ALA A 18 14.56 -0.31 20.67
N ALA A 19 14.68 -0.29 20.73
CA ALA A 19 14.20 -0.69 20.25
C ALA A 19 13.76 -0.95 19.37
N ALA A 20 13.91 -1.20 19.40
CA ALA A 20 13.58 -1.54 18.66
C ALA A 20 13.05 -1.85 17.94
N ALA A 21 13.18 -1.57 18.34
CA ALA A 21 12.50 -1.91 17.54
C ALA A 21 11.80 -2.23 16.52
N SER A 22 11.15 -2.10 16.17
CA SER A 22 10.28 -2.56 15.15
C SER A 22 10.25 -1.58 14.02
N GLU A 23 11.34 -1.49 13.38
CA GLU A 23 11.42 -0.68 12.19
C GLU A 23 10.69 -1.39 11.06
N TYR A 24 9.95 -0.63 10.27
CA TYR A 24 9.38 -1.15 9.07
C TYR A 24 10.50 -1.43 8.07
N SER A 25 10.57 -2.67 7.62
CA SER A 25 11.58 -3.09 6.68
C SER A 25 10.89 -3.47 5.37
N GLY A 26 10.75 -2.50 4.47
CA GLY A 26 10.03 -2.77 3.25
C GLY A 26 10.08 -1.62 2.26
N VAL A 27 9.12 -1.62 1.35
CA VAL A 27 9.07 -0.67 0.23
C VAL A 27 7.68 -0.04 0.16
N LEU A 28 7.66 1.26 -0.06
CA LEU A 28 6.43 2.01 -0.26
C LEU A 28 6.36 2.44 -1.72
N ARG A 29 5.21 2.24 -2.35
CA ARG A 29 5.01 2.63 -3.75
C ARG A 29 3.62 3.18 -4.00
N VAL A 30 3.52 4.03 -5.02
CA VAL A 30 2.24 4.56 -5.49
C VAL A 30 2.12 4.23 -6.97
N TYR A 31 0.97 3.70 -7.36
CA TYR A 31 0.67 3.39 -8.75
C TYR A 31 -0.56 4.19 -9.15
N ASN A 32 -0.43 4.95 -10.25
CA ASN A 32 -1.50 5.82 -10.71
C ASN A 32 -2.20 5.23 -11.93
N PHE A 33 -3.53 5.30 -11.94
CA PHE A 33 -4.37 4.80 -13.03
C PHE A 33 -5.22 5.95 -13.52
N ALA A 34 -4.74 6.62 -14.57
CA ALA A 34 -5.38 7.82 -15.08
C ALA A 34 -6.62 7.52 -15.91
N THR A 35 -6.72 6.32 -16.46
CA THR A 35 -7.84 5.89 -17.29
C THR A 35 -8.82 5.09 -16.43
N ARG A 36 -10.12 5.31 -16.67
CA ARG A 36 -11.15 4.56 -15.94
C ARG A 36 -11.18 3.13 -16.42
N GLU A 37 -10.97 2.19 -15.50
CA GLU A 37 -10.89 0.77 -15.81
C GLU A 37 -11.57 -0.06 -14.73
N LEU A 38 -11.99 -1.27 -15.11
CA LEU A 38 -12.59 -2.21 -14.17
C LEU A 38 -11.56 -2.99 -13.37
N THR A 39 -10.32 -3.04 -13.84
CA THR A 39 -9.24 -3.72 -13.14
C THR A 39 -7.99 -2.84 -13.15
N TRP A 40 -7.32 -2.80 -12.02
CA TRP A 40 -6.02 -2.15 -11.92
C TRP A 40 -4.98 -3.25 -11.68
N VAL A 41 -4.11 -3.45 -12.65
CA VAL A 41 -3.05 -4.45 -12.56
C VAL A 41 -1.78 -3.80 -12.07
N VAL A 42 -1.25 -4.29 -10.96
CA VAL A 42 -0.02 -3.74 -10.37
C VAL A 42 1.05 -4.82 -10.40
N THR A 43 2.11 -4.56 -11.17
CA THR A 43 3.27 -5.44 -11.25
C THR A 43 4.42 -4.78 -10.52
N HIS A 44 4.76 -5.30 -9.36
CA HIS A 44 5.76 -4.68 -8.49
C HIS A 44 7.12 -5.39 -8.51
N ASN A 45 7.15 -6.67 -8.87
CA ASN A 45 8.38 -7.45 -8.98
C ASN A 45 9.21 -7.51 -7.70
N LEU A 46 8.54 -7.53 -6.55
CA LEU A 46 9.23 -7.56 -5.26
C LEU A 46 9.26 -8.94 -4.63
N GLY A 47 8.66 -9.93 -5.28
CA GLY A 47 8.74 -11.32 -4.83
C GLY A 47 8.07 -11.58 -3.49
N THR A 48 6.98 -10.87 -3.17
CA THR A 48 6.33 -11.02 -1.87
C THR A 48 4.80 -10.94 -2.02
N TYR A 49 4.11 -11.72 -1.18
CA TYR A 49 2.65 -11.60 -1.00
C TYR A 49 2.31 -10.68 0.17
N ASN A 50 3.31 -10.16 0.87
CA ASN A 50 3.09 -9.42 2.11
C ASN A 50 2.99 -7.93 1.82
N PHE A 51 1.75 -7.45 1.68
CA PHE A 51 1.53 -6.02 1.41
C PHE A 51 0.17 -5.57 1.93
N THR A 52 0.05 -4.25 2.11
CA THR A 52 -1.23 -3.60 2.34
C THR A 52 -1.39 -2.50 1.30
N ALA A 53 -2.62 -2.29 0.85
CA ALA A 53 -2.90 -1.31 -0.19
C ALA A 53 -4.03 -0.38 0.23
N THR A 54 -3.87 0.90 -0.11
CA THR A 54 -4.90 1.91 0.09
C THR A 54 -5.32 2.42 -1.28
N LEU A 55 -6.61 2.40 -1.54
CA LEU A 55 -7.16 2.82 -2.83
C LEU A 55 -7.82 4.18 -2.70
N THR A 56 -7.49 5.08 -3.62
CA THR A 56 -8.12 6.40 -3.68
C THR A 56 -8.57 6.69 -5.10
N ASP A 57 -9.69 7.40 -5.22
CA ASP A 57 -10.15 7.86 -6.53
C ASP A 57 -9.51 9.21 -6.85
N THR A 58 -9.84 9.77 -8.02
CA THR A 58 -9.24 11.03 -8.46
C THR A 58 -9.73 12.24 -7.64
N SER A 59 -10.76 12.06 -6.83
CA SER A 59 -11.23 13.11 -5.92
C SER A 59 -10.58 13.00 -4.53
N GLY A 60 -9.72 12.01 -4.33
CA GLY A 60 -9.02 11.83 -3.07
C GLY A 60 -9.79 11.00 -2.06
N ASN A 61 -10.90 10.40 -2.43
CA ASN A 61 -11.69 9.56 -1.52
C ASN A 61 -11.12 8.15 -1.47
N GLN A 62 -10.93 7.62 -0.27
CA GLN A 62 -10.54 6.23 -0.09
C GLN A 62 -11.75 5.34 -0.31
N PHE A 63 -11.49 4.18 -0.88
CA PHE A 63 -12.55 3.18 -1.07
C PHE A 63 -11.94 1.78 -0.94
N PHE A 64 -12.82 0.78 -0.88
CA PHE A 64 -12.41 -0.61 -0.76
C PHE A 64 -12.83 -1.37 -2.00
N ALA A 65 -11.99 -2.30 -2.42
CA ALA A 65 -12.27 -3.18 -3.54
C ALA A 65 -11.57 -4.51 -3.30
N LYS A 66 -11.95 -5.51 -4.07
CA LYS A 66 -11.31 -6.82 -3.97
C LYS A 66 -9.91 -6.72 -4.56
N ILE A 67 -8.93 -7.24 -3.82
CA ILE A 67 -7.55 -7.28 -4.26
C ILE A 67 -7.10 -8.73 -4.22
N THR A 68 -6.53 -9.19 -5.34
CA THR A 68 -6.07 -10.57 -5.46
C THR A 68 -4.63 -10.58 -5.91
N ALA A 69 -3.75 -11.22 -5.13
CA ALA A 69 -2.37 -11.43 -5.55
C ALA A 69 -2.37 -12.62 -6.51
N VAL A 70 -2.05 -12.35 -7.77
CA VAL A 70 -2.01 -13.40 -8.80
C VAL A 70 -0.66 -14.09 -8.85
N SER A 71 0.37 -13.46 -8.29
CA SER A 71 1.70 -14.06 -8.14
C SER A 71 2.46 -13.26 -7.08
N LYS A 72 3.69 -13.67 -6.78
CA LYS A 72 4.54 -12.94 -5.84
C LYS A 72 4.93 -11.55 -6.35
N ASN A 73 4.69 -11.26 -7.62
CA ASN A 73 5.15 -10.04 -8.26
C ASN A 73 4.02 -9.17 -8.77
N GLN A 74 2.78 -9.62 -8.63
CA GLN A 74 1.66 -8.91 -9.24
C GLN A 74 0.38 -9.11 -8.44
N PHE A 75 -0.41 -8.04 -8.31
CA PHE A 75 -1.78 -8.15 -7.78
C PHE A 75 -2.73 -7.37 -8.67
N VAL A 76 -4.01 -7.68 -8.56
CA VAL A 76 -5.05 -7.02 -9.34
C VAL A 76 -6.12 -6.51 -8.40
N VAL A 77 -6.53 -5.26 -8.63
CA VAL A 77 -7.67 -4.65 -7.94
C VAL A 77 -8.87 -4.77 -8.85
N TYR A 78 -9.95 -5.34 -8.34
CA TYR A 78 -11.19 -5.54 -9.11
C TYR A 78 -12.21 -4.50 -8.69
N LEU A 79 -12.61 -3.65 -9.62
CA LEU A 79 -13.51 -2.53 -9.35
C LEU A 79 -14.93 -2.89 -9.83
N THR A 80 -15.93 -2.35 -9.13
CA THR A 80 -17.32 -2.63 -9.48
C THR A 80 -17.81 -1.79 -10.65
N GLU A 81 -17.12 -0.69 -10.92
CA GLU A 81 -17.41 0.17 -12.08
C GLU A 81 -16.09 0.79 -12.53
N PRO A 82 -16.00 1.22 -13.79
CA PRO A 82 -14.76 1.81 -14.29
C PRO A 82 -14.36 3.00 -13.44
N THR A 83 -13.12 2.96 -12.92
CA THR A 83 -12.63 3.96 -11.98
C THR A 83 -11.20 4.31 -12.31
N SER A 84 -10.86 5.59 -12.17
CA SER A 84 -9.48 6.06 -12.21
C SER A 84 -9.07 6.50 -10.81
N GLY A 85 -7.78 6.41 -10.52
CA GLY A 85 -7.29 6.78 -9.19
C GLY A 85 -5.89 6.26 -8.95
N SER A 86 -5.60 5.94 -7.69
CA SER A 86 -4.26 5.53 -7.28
C SER A 86 -4.30 4.43 -6.25
N VAL A 87 -3.24 3.63 -6.24
CA VAL A 87 -3.00 2.61 -5.20
C VAL A 87 -1.72 2.98 -4.48
N PHE A 88 -1.82 3.17 -3.17
CA PHE A 88 -0.66 3.31 -2.31
C PHE A 88 -0.42 1.97 -1.64
N VAL A 89 0.78 1.43 -1.78
CA VAL A 89 1.08 0.08 -1.31
C VAL A 89 2.30 0.09 -0.42
N ALA A 90 2.20 -0.61 0.70
CA ALA A 90 3.31 -0.85 1.60
C ALA A 90 3.63 -2.34 1.54
N PHE A 91 4.84 -2.68 1.11
CA PHE A 91 5.30 -4.05 0.99
C PHE A 91 6.24 -4.40 2.14
N GLY A 92 5.99 -5.56 2.77
CA GLY A 92 6.92 -6.11 3.75
C GLY A 92 7.87 -7.07 3.07
N LEU A 93 9.17 -6.86 3.24
CA LEU A 93 10.19 -7.69 2.61
C LEU A 93 11.00 -8.53 3.63
#